data_99496f8ff1f08c2448b6045e23dcfe47
#
_entry.id   99496f8ff1f08c2448b6045e23dcfe47
#
_cell.length_a   1.000
_cell.length_b   1.000
_cell.length_c   1.000
_cell.angle_alpha   90.00
_cell.angle_beta   90.00
_cell.angle_gamma   90.00
#
_symmetry.space_group_name_H-M   'P 1'
#
loop_
_entity.id
_entity.type
_entity.pdbx_description
1 polymer ?
#
loop_
_entity_poly.entity_id
_entity_poly.type
_entity_poly.pdbx_seq_one_letter_code
_entity_poly.pdbx_strand_id
1 'polypeptide(L)'
;MLNYLLVPFVGLPHFGFLRLFQWITFRAAGAAVTALLLTFVVGPGIMRRLRRMRLHQVIREGTPDAHQQKGRTPTMGGLIILGATLTSTLLWARLDNRYVLLAMVSMAWMGAIGFLDDYIKLKQKLAGKKNTGLVESYKLAGQVTLGFALGWYIWKHPISSLPGASTTLPFYKYILIVPLTASLGWLYVLFVTFVMTGTSNAVNVTDGLDGLAAGLVAIAAMTFAFYAYVVGRVDASQYLYVYYLRGAGELTVFCTAVMGACIGFLWYNTHPAEVFMGDTGSLALGGALASVAILLKSEFLLVLVGAVFVAEMMSVIVQRFVFKYRKKRYGLE
;
A
#
# COMPACT_ATOMS: atom_id res chain seq x y z
N MET A 1 9.04 17.05 7.12
CA MET A 1 9.42 18.43 6.80
C MET A 1 9.11 19.41 7.94
N LEU A 2 7.86 19.50 8.38
CA LEU A 2 7.45 20.40 9.48
C LEU A 2 8.27 20.24 10.76
N ASN A 3 8.62 19.01 11.13
CA ASN A 3 9.46 18.75 12.31
C ASN A 3 10.80 19.50 12.24
N TYR A 4 11.49 19.49 11.08
CA TYR A 4 12.78 20.18 10.93
C TYR A 4 12.66 21.68 10.88
N LEU A 5 11.54 22.20 10.35
CA LEU A 5 11.31 23.64 10.24
C LEU A 5 10.86 24.26 11.56
N LEU A 6 10.03 23.56 12.35
CA LEU A 6 9.35 24.13 13.51
C LEU A 6 10.04 23.82 14.85
N VAL A 7 10.65 22.65 14.99
CA VAL A 7 11.29 22.23 16.24
C VAL A 7 12.46 23.13 16.67
N PRO A 8 13.29 23.70 15.78
CA PRO A 8 14.34 24.63 16.21
C PRO A 8 13.83 25.88 16.95
N PHE A 9 12.58 26.28 16.70
CA PHE A 9 11.98 27.46 17.33
C PHE A 9 11.34 27.19 18.70
N VAL A 10 11.31 25.95 19.16
CA VAL A 10 10.68 25.54 20.44
C VAL A 10 11.29 26.27 21.65
N GLY A 11 12.56 26.67 21.57
CA GLY A 11 13.26 27.39 22.64
C GLY A 11 12.93 28.89 22.76
N LEU A 12 12.21 29.46 21.78
CA LEU A 12 11.85 30.87 21.79
C LEU A 12 10.64 31.13 22.70
N PRO A 13 10.57 32.32 23.35
CA PRO A 13 9.38 32.74 24.10
C PRO A 13 8.13 32.66 23.21
N HIS A 14 7.01 32.19 23.74
CA HIS A 14 5.71 32.03 23.07
C HIS A 14 5.59 30.88 22.04
N PHE A 15 6.68 30.17 21.66
CA PHE A 15 6.65 29.08 20.70
C PHE A 15 6.65 27.67 21.33
N GLY A 16 6.40 27.56 22.63
CA GLY A 16 6.39 26.28 23.35
C GLY A 16 5.39 25.25 22.81
N PHE A 17 4.30 25.67 22.16
CA PHE A 17 3.33 24.78 21.51
C PHE A 17 3.94 23.98 20.32
N LEU A 18 5.04 24.45 19.74
CA LEU A 18 5.74 23.71 18.68
C LEU A 18 6.36 22.40 19.15
N ARG A 19 6.47 22.16 20.48
CA ARG A 19 6.85 20.87 21.05
C ARG A 19 5.93 19.74 20.60
N LEU A 20 4.68 20.02 20.24
CA LEU A 20 3.73 19.04 19.73
C LEU A 20 4.27 18.32 18.48
N PHE A 21 5.03 19.01 17.63
CA PHE A 21 5.63 18.41 16.42
C PHE A 21 6.73 17.39 16.71
N GLN A 22 7.24 17.30 17.95
CA GLN A 22 8.18 16.27 18.36
C GLN A 22 7.47 14.93 18.61
N TRP A 23 6.17 14.95 18.97
CA TRP A 23 5.41 13.76 19.32
C TRP A 23 4.89 13.04 18.08
N ILE A 24 5.16 11.72 18.00
CA ILE A 24 4.73 10.87 16.88
C ILE A 24 3.20 10.88 16.74
N THR A 25 2.46 10.81 17.86
CA THR A 25 1.00 10.79 17.88
C THR A 25 0.39 12.04 17.28
N PHE A 26 0.92 13.23 17.61
CA PHE A 26 0.47 14.49 17.00
C PHE A 26 0.74 14.52 15.49
N ARG A 27 1.95 14.10 15.09
CA ARG A 27 2.32 14.04 13.66
C ARG A 27 1.50 13.00 12.89
N ALA A 28 1.18 11.87 13.51
CA ALA A 28 0.33 10.84 12.92
C ALA A 28 -1.10 11.34 12.72
N ALA A 29 -1.70 11.99 13.72
CA ALA A 29 -3.01 12.61 13.59
C ALA A 29 -3.00 13.71 12.52
N GLY A 30 -1.99 14.59 12.52
CA GLY A 30 -1.80 15.62 11.50
C GLY A 30 -1.66 15.03 10.10
N ALA A 31 -0.94 13.92 9.96
CA ALA A 31 -0.77 13.23 8.68
C ALA A 31 -2.09 12.65 8.16
N ALA A 32 -2.89 12.00 9.03
CA ALA A 32 -4.18 11.47 8.65
C ALA A 32 -5.14 12.58 8.17
N VAL A 33 -5.27 13.66 8.95
CA VAL A 33 -6.14 14.79 8.61
C VAL A 33 -5.66 15.50 7.33
N THR A 34 -4.36 15.73 7.19
CA THR A 34 -3.80 16.38 5.99
C THR A 34 -4.03 15.52 4.75
N ALA A 35 -3.82 14.20 4.81
CA ALA A 35 -4.05 13.31 3.68
C ALA A 35 -5.53 13.29 3.28
N LEU A 36 -6.44 13.22 4.26
CA LEU A 36 -7.88 13.28 4.04
C LEU A 36 -8.29 14.60 3.38
N LEU A 37 -7.84 15.74 3.90
CA LEU A 37 -8.16 17.05 3.35
C LEU A 37 -7.57 17.26 1.95
N LEU A 38 -6.32 16.80 1.72
CA LEU A 38 -5.71 16.85 0.38
C LEU A 38 -6.54 16.06 -0.63
N THR A 39 -7.11 14.92 -0.23
CA THR A 39 -7.98 14.14 -1.11
C THR A 39 -9.22 14.94 -1.51
N PHE A 40 -9.83 15.67 -0.59
CA PHE A 40 -10.99 16.52 -0.91
C PHE A 40 -10.63 17.75 -1.77
N VAL A 41 -9.47 18.36 -1.53
CA VAL A 41 -9.05 19.55 -2.27
C VAL A 41 -8.56 19.19 -3.68
N VAL A 42 -7.74 18.14 -3.79
CA VAL A 42 -7.09 17.76 -5.06
C VAL A 42 -7.98 16.85 -5.90
N GLY A 43 -8.82 16.03 -5.26
CA GLY A 43 -9.68 15.03 -5.89
C GLY A 43 -10.54 15.60 -7.02
N PRO A 44 -11.35 16.65 -6.80
CA PRO A 44 -12.20 17.22 -7.86
C PRO A 44 -11.40 17.74 -9.07
N GLY A 45 -10.20 18.25 -8.83
CA GLY A 45 -9.30 18.71 -9.89
C GLY A 45 -8.80 17.58 -10.78
N ILE A 46 -8.33 16.49 -10.15
CA ILE A 46 -7.87 15.29 -10.85
C ILE A 46 -9.05 14.64 -11.59
N MET A 47 -10.19 14.44 -10.94
CA MET A 47 -11.37 13.83 -11.56
C MET A 47 -11.82 14.61 -12.80
N ARG A 48 -11.85 15.95 -12.75
CA ARG A 48 -12.16 16.79 -13.93
C ARG A 48 -11.17 16.56 -15.07
N ARG A 49 -9.88 16.42 -14.78
CA ARG A 49 -8.86 16.10 -15.81
C ARG A 49 -9.08 14.71 -16.39
N LEU A 50 -9.32 13.71 -15.56
CA LEU A 50 -9.56 12.33 -15.99
C LEU A 50 -10.82 12.23 -16.87
N ARG A 51 -11.91 12.91 -16.50
CA ARG A 51 -13.14 12.99 -17.31
C ARG A 51 -12.89 13.63 -18.67
N ARG A 52 -12.12 14.72 -18.75
CA ARG A 52 -11.76 15.40 -20.02
C ARG A 52 -10.93 14.50 -20.94
N MET A 53 -10.09 13.65 -20.38
CA MET A 53 -9.28 12.69 -21.14
C MET A 53 -10.08 11.46 -21.59
N ARG A 54 -11.40 11.40 -21.34
CA ARG A 54 -12.30 10.27 -21.63
C ARG A 54 -11.80 8.93 -21.08
N LEU A 55 -11.21 8.96 -19.89
CA LEU A 55 -10.65 7.82 -19.16
C LEU A 55 -11.77 7.01 -18.50
N HIS A 56 -12.52 6.26 -19.28
CA HIS A 56 -13.59 5.39 -18.76
C HIS A 56 -13.13 3.94 -18.73
N GLN A 57 -13.57 3.18 -17.73
CA GLN A 57 -13.28 1.76 -17.62
C GLN A 57 -13.92 0.99 -18.81
N VAL A 58 -13.21 -0.01 -19.31
CA VAL A 58 -13.77 -0.96 -20.29
C VAL A 58 -14.45 -2.08 -19.54
N ILE A 59 -15.75 -2.22 -19.76
CA ILE A 59 -16.53 -3.30 -19.18
C ILE A 59 -16.18 -4.58 -19.96
N ARG A 60 -15.89 -5.67 -19.24
CA ARG A 60 -15.70 -6.99 -19.87
C ARG A 60 -17.04 -7.50 -20.36
N GLU A 61 -17.07 -8.07 -21.56
CA GLU A 61 -18.23 -8.77 -22.09
C GLU A 61 -18.65 -9.88 -21.14
N GLY A 62 -19.96 -9.98 -20.81
CA GLY A 62 -20.51 -10.96 -19.89
C GLY A 62 -20.73 -10.48 -18.45
N THR A 63 -20.52 -9.19 -18.15
CA THR A 63 -20.88 -8.61 -16.84
C THR A 63 -22.38 -8.26 -16.77
N PRO A 64 -23.04 -8.40 -15.57
CA PRO A 64 -24.44 -8.04 -15.37
C PRO A 64 -24.74 -6.58 -15.77
N ASP A 65 -25.99 -6.32 -16.21
CA ASP A 65 -26.44 -5.01 -16.73
C ASP A 65 -26.21 -3.84 -15.77
N ALA A 66 -26.26 -4.06 -14.46
CA ALA A 66 -25.92 -3.07 -13.44
C ALA A 66 -24.48 -2.53 -13.55
N HIS A 67 -23.55 -3.30 -14.14
CA HIS A 67 -22.18 -2.88 -14.39
C HIS A 67 -22.01 -2.15 -15.74
N GLN A 68 -22.97 -2.25 -16.66
CA GLN A 68 -22.88 -1.56 -17.94
C GLN A 68 -23.02 -0.03 -17.80
N GLN A 69 -23.75 0.45 -16.79
CA GLN A 69 -23.84 1.88 -16.48
C GLN A 69 -22.51 2.48 -15.97
N LYS A 70 -21.59 1.63 -15.48
CA LYS A 70 -20.24 2.03 -15.02
C LYS A 70 -19.29 2.44 -16.16
N GLY A 71 -19.64 2.22 -17.40
CA GLY A 71 -18.81 2.58 -18.58
C GLY A 71 -18.48 4.07 -18.75
N ARG A 72 -19.07 4.95 -17.92
CA ARG A 72 -18.79 6.40 -17.90
C ARG A 72 -17.93 6.87 -16.75
N THR A 73 -17.62 6.00 -15.75
CA THR A 73 -16.83 6.35 -14.58
C THR A 73 -15.34 6.39 -14.94
N PRO A 74 -14.62 7.49 -14.63
CA PRO A 74 -13.19 7.57 -14.90
C PRO A 74 -12.41 6.60 -14.01
N THR A 75 -11.30 6.08 -14.53
CA THR A 75 -10.29 5.29 -13.81
C THR A 75 -9.05 6.12 -13.49
N MET A 76 -8.05 5.56 -12.80
CA MET A 76 -6.82 6.21 -12.33
C MET A 76 -7.03 7.13 -11.11
N GLY A 77 -8.08 6.94 -10.33
CA GLY A 77 -8.31 7.67 -9.07
C GLY A 77 -7.21 7.43 -8.02
N GLY A 78 -6.45 6.36 -8.17
CA GLY A 78 -5.27 6.07 -7.34
C GLY A 78 -4.23 7.18 -7.29
N LEU A 79 -4.17 8.06 -8.30
CA LEU A 79 -3.32 9.25 -8.28
C LEU A 79 -3.68 10.19 -7.12
N ILE A 80 -4.95 10.27 -6.73
CA ILE A 80 -5.42 11.09 -5.61
C ILE A 80 -4.84 10.52 -4.31
N ILE A 81 -4.96 9.20 -4.11
CA ILE A 81 -4.46 8.51 -2.91
C ILE A 81 -2.93 8.65 -2.84
N LEU A 82 -2.23 8.33 -3.92
CA LEU A 82 -0.77 8.38 -3.99
C LEU A 82 -0.26 9.78 -3.69
N GLY A 83 -0.83 10.81 -4.34
CA GLY A 83 -0.45 12.21 -4.13
C GLY A 83 -0.73 12.68 -2.71
N ALA A 84 -1.91 12.40 -2.16
CA ALA A 84 -2.29 12.79 -0.81
C ALA A 84 -1.40 12.12 0.25
N THR A 85 -1.15 10.80 0.12
CA THR A 85 -0.31 10.03 1.05
C THR A 85 1.13 10.54 1.03
N LEU A 86 1.76 10.60 -0.16
CA LEU A 86 3.16 11.00 -0.26
C LEU A 86 3.37 12.42 0.21
N THR A 87 2.50 13.37 -0.18
CA THR A 87 2.60 14.78 0.26
C THR A 87 2.42 14.89 1.77
N SER A 88 1.41 14.22 2.34
CA SER A 88 1.18 14.25 3.78
C SER A 88 2.36 13.65 4.53
N THR A 89 2.88 12.50 4.08
CA THR A 89 4.05 11.87 4.71
C THR A 89 5.29 12.77 4.64
N LEU A 90 5.56 13.42 3.50
CA LEU A 90 6.66 14.39 3.36
C LEU A 90 6.54 15.55 4.34
N LEU A 91 5.33 16.04 4.60
CA LEU A 91 5.09 17.14 5.53
C LEU A 91 5.34 16.71 6.99
N TRP A 92 4.80 15.57 7.42
CA TRP A 92 4.71 15.20 8.82
C TRP A 92 5.78 14.22 9.31
N ALA A 93 6.26 13.31 8.46
CA ALA A 93 7.24 12.31 8.86
C ALA A 93 8.65 12.88 8.96
N ARG A 94 9.50 12.16 9.69
CA ARG A 94 10.94 12.40 9.73
C ARG A 94 11.59 11.72 8.52
N LEU A 95 12.11 12.52 7.60
CA LEU A 95 12.69 12.05 6.34
C LEU A 95 14.11 11.48 6.47
N ASP A 96 14.76 11.64 7.65
CA ASP A 96 16.00 10.95 7.99
C ASP A 96 15.78 9.47 8.37
N ASN A 97 14.52 9.06 8.55
CA ASN A 97 14.16 7.72 8.96
C ASN A 97 14.07 6.77 7.75
N ARG A 98 14.92 5.74 7.72
CA ARG A 98 14.99 4.76 6.63
C ARG A 98 13.70 3.97 6.44
N TYR A 99 12.95 3.69 7.51
CA TYR A 99 11.67 3.00 7.42
C TYR A 99 10.67 3.78 6.56
N VAL A 100 10.53 5.08 6.83
CA VAL A 100 9.62 5.95 6.09
C VAL A 100 10.05 6.09 4.64
N LEU A 101 11.34 6.30 4.36
CA LEU A 101 11.84 6.45 3.00
C LEU A 101 11.59 5.18 2.17
N LEU A 102 11.89 4.00 2.72
CA LEU A 102 11.67 2.73 2.02
C LEU A 102 10.18 2.48 1.76
N ALA A 103 9.28 2.79 2.72
CA ALA A 103 7.84 2.66 2.52
C ALA A 103 7.32 3.61 1.44
N MET A 104 7.76 4.88 1.44
CA MET A 104 7.41 5.86 0.41
C MET A 104 7.90 5.46 -0.97
N VAL A 105 9.15 5.01 -1.08
CA VAL A 105 9.75 4.55 -2.34
C VAL A 105 9.00 3.32 -2.86
N SER A 106 8.65 2.37 -1.99
CA SER A 106 7.89 1.17 -2.37
C SER A 106 6.50 1.54 -2.91
N MET A 107 5.80 2.44 -2.22
CA MET A 107 4.50 2.94 -2.67
C MET A 107 4.59 3.69 -4.00
N ALA A 108 5.57 4.56 -4.14
CA ALA A 108 5.78 5.34 -5.37
C ALA A 108 6.17 4.45 -6.56
N TRP A 109 7.05 3.46 -6.36
CA TRP A 109 7.46 2.50 -7.39
C TRP A 109 6.27 1.67 -7.90
N MET A 110 5.50 1.09 -6.98
CA MET A 110 4.31 0.32 -7.35
C MET A 110 3.24 1.19 -8.00
N GLY A 111 3.06 2.41 -7.52
CA GLY A 111 2.18 3.40 -8.13
C GLY A 111 2.62 3.78 -9.54
N ALA A 112 3.92 3.90 -9.80
CA ALA A 112 4.45 4.16 -11.14
C ALA A 112 4.18 3.00 -12.11
N ILE A 113 4.34 1.75 -11.66
CA ILE A 113 4.00 0.56 -12.47
C ILE A 113 2.50 0.56 -12.80
N GLY A 114 1.64 0.78 -11.81
CA GLY A 114 0.20 0.86 -12.01
C GLY A 114 -0.20 2.02 -12.93
N PHE A 115 0.45 3.18 -12.78
CA PHE A 115 0.23 4.34 -13.65
C PHE A 115 0.59 4.04 -15.11
N LEU A 116 1.72 3.38 -15.35
CA LEU A 116 2.15 2.97 -16.69
C LEU A 116 1.13 2.00 -17.30
N ASP A 117 0.62 1.05 -16.53
CA ASP A 117 -0.39 0.10 -16.99
C ASP A 117 -1.70 0.82 -17.37
N ASP A 118 -2.22 1.66 -16.49
CA ASP A 118 -3.43 2.45 -16.73
C ASP A 118 -3.25 3.41 -17.93
N TYR A 119 -2.07 4.03 -18.07
CA TYR A 119 -1.76 4.94 -19.18
C TYR A 119 -1.70 4.20 -20.53
N ILE A 120 -1.09 3.00 -20.56
CA ILE A 120 -1.02 2.19 -21.77
C ILE A 120 -2.43 1.72 -22.19
N LYS A 121 -3.25 1.27 -21.22
CA LYS A 121 -4.66 0.92 -21.45
C LYS A 121 -5.43 2.08 -22.12
N LEU A 122 -5.20 3.30 -21.61
CA LEU A 122 -5.78 4.50 -22.17
C LEU A 122 -5.35 4.73 -23.63
N LYS A 123 -4.04 4.72 -23.86
CA LYS A 123 -3.47 4.98 -25.20
C LYS A 123 -3.97 3.96 -26.22
N GLN A 124 -4.06 2.68 -25.84
CA GLN A 124 -4.58 1.62 -26.68
C GLN A 124 -6.06 1.85 -27.01
N LYS A 125 -6.86 2.25 -26.02
CA LYS A 125 -8.28 2.57 -26.21
C LYS A 125 -8.50 3.73 -27.18
N LEU A 126 -7.73 4.82 -27.02
CA LEU A 126 -7.80 6.00 -27.91
C LEU A 126 -7.38 5.66 -29.35
N ALA A 127 -6.49 4.69 -29.52
CA ALA A 127 -6.03 4.20 -30.82
C ALA A 127 -6.97 3.13 -31.42
N GLY A 128 -8.11 2.83 -30.81
CA GLY A 128 -9.05 1.78 -31.27
C GLY A 128 -8.47 0.36 -31.22
N LYS A 129 -7.37 0.16 -30.47
CA LYS A 129 -6.72 -1.16 -30.30
C LYS A 129 -7.34 -1.93 -29.14
N LYS A 130 -7.14 -3.26 -29.14
CA LYS A 130 -7.55 -4.12 -28.02
C LYS A 130 -6.87 -3.64 -26.73
N ASN A 131 -7.67 -3.38 -25.71
CA ASN A 131 -7.19 -2.84 -24.42
C ASN A 131 -6.57 -3.96 -23.57
N THR A 132 -5.27 -4.20 -23.74
CA THR A 132 -4.53 -5.24 -23.02
C THR A 132 -3.68 -4.68 -21.86
N GLY A 133 -3.45 -3.36 -21.84
CA GLY A 133 -2.57 -2.73 -20.84
C GLY A 133 -1.10 -3.09 -21.03
N LEU A 134 -0.36 -2.98 -19.96
CA LEU A 134 1.03 -3.45 -19.86
C LEU A 134 1.04 -4.99 -19.94
N VAL A 135 2.00 -5.55 -20.65
CA VAL A 135 2.18 -7.02 -20.67
C VAL A 135 2.38 -7.52 -19.24
N GLU A 136 1.62 -8.54 -18.82
CA GLU A 136 1.62 -9.05 -17.43
C GLU A 136 3.03 -9.36 -16.91
N SER A 137 3.93 -9.83 -17.80
CA SER A 137 5.32 -10.12 -17.45
C SER A 137 6.13 -8.87 -17.04
N TYR A 138 5.91 -7.71 -17.66
CA TYR A 138 6.61 -6.47 -17.27
C TYR A 138 6.09 -5.92 -15.94
N LYS A 139 4.78 -6.05 -15.70
CA LYS A 139 4.17 -5.69 -14.43
C LYS A 139 4.75 -6.56 -13.30
N LEU A 140 4.80 -7.87 -13.52
CA LEU A 140 5.39 -8.82 -12.59
C LEU A 140 6.89 -8.56 -12.38
N ALA A 141 7.66 -8.30 -13.44
CA ALA A 141 9.06 -7.99 -13.34
C ALA A 141 9.33 -6.76 -12.46
N GLY A 142 8.54 -5.70 -12.60
CA GLY A 142 8.66 -4.51 -11.76
C GLY A 142 8.35 -4.77 -10.27
N GLN A 143 7.35 -5.61 -9.98
CA GLN A 143 7.02 -6.05 -8.63
C GLN A 143 8.14 -6.90 -8.00
N VAL A 144 8.65 -7.88 -8.76
CA VAL A 144 9.76 -8.76 -8.36
C VAL A 144 11.04 -7.95 -8.12
N THR A 145 11.34 -6.99 -9.00
CA THR A 145 12.51 -6.11 -8.85
C THR A 145 12.48 -5.34 -7.55
N LEU A 146 11.34 -4.73 -7.19
CA LEU A 146 11.20 -4.02 -5.93
C LEU A 146 11.31 -4.95 -4.73
N GLY A 147 10.60 -6.10 -4.76
CA GLY A 147 10.66 -7.08 -3.67
C GLY A 147 12.08 -7.61 -3.44
N PHE A 148 12.79 -7.93 -4.52
CA PHE A 148 14.19 -8.36 -4.46
C PHE A 148 15.10 -7.26 -3.91
N ALA A 149 14.99 -6.03 -4.44
CA ALA A 149 15.82 -4.91 -4.00
C ALA A 149 15.60 -4.59 -2.51
N LEU A 150 14.33 -4.56 -2.05
CA LEU A 150 13.99 -4.32 -0.66
C LEU A 150 14.50 -5.44 0.25
N GLY A 151 14.25 -6.70 -0.12
CA GLY A 151 14.73 -7.87 0.64
C GLY A 151 16.24 -7.91 0.74
N TRP A 152 16.95 -7.69 -0.39
CA TRP A 152 18.40 -7.62 -0.44
C TRP A 152 18.96 -6.49 0.42
N TYR A 153 18.35 -5.29 0.32
CA TYR A 153 18.76 -4.13 1.13
C TYR A 153 18.64 -4.41 2.62
N ILE A 154 17.50 -4.93 3.07
CA ILE A 154 17.25 -5.23 4.48
C ILE A 154 18.17 -6.34 4.99
N TRP A 155 18.46 -7.35 4.18
CA TRP A 155 19.39 -8.42 4.52
C TRP A 155 20.81 -7.90 4.74
N LYS A 156 21.31 -7.05 3.82
CA LYS A 156 22.67 -6.52 3.89
C LYS A 156 22.84 -5.35 4.88
N HIS A 157 21.79 -4.60 5.09
CA HIS A 157 21.76 -3.41 5.95
C HIS A 157 20.62 -3.51 6.97
N PRO A 158 20.80 -4.31 8.06
CA PRO A 158 19.78 -4.41 9.10
C PRO A 158 19.42 -3.01 9.62
N ILE A 159 18.12 -2.68 9.58
CA ILE A 159 17.64 -1.37 10.01
C ILE A 159 17.32 -1.37 11.50
N SER A 160 16.97 -2.54 12.03
CA SER A 160 16.62 -2.76 13.43
C SER A 160 17.69 -3.54 14.19
N SER A 161 17.47 -3.75 15.49
CA SER A 161 18.30 -4.63 16.35
C SER A 161 18.16 -6.12 15.99
N LEU A 162 17.16 -6.48 15.20
CA LEU A 162 16.96 -7.85 14.74
C LEU A 162 17.83 -8.14 13.50
N PRO A 163 18.22 -9.41 13.28
CA PRO A 163 18.90 -9.80 12.06
C PRO A 163 18.15 -9.37 10.80
N GLY A 164 18.86 -8.92 9.77
CA GLY A 164 18.28 -8.45 8.52
C GLY A 164 17.37 -9.49 7.88
N ALA A 165 17.83 -10.73 7.79
CA ALA A 165 17.08 -11.87 7.28
C ALA A 165 16.30 -12.57 8.40
N SER A 166 15.29 -11.88 8.97
CA SER A 166 14.43 -12.44 10.01
C SER A 166 13.00 -11.97 9.86
N THR A 167 12.06 -12.77 10.35
CA THR A 167 10.64 -12.42 10.48
C THR A 167 10.10 -12.91 11.82
N THR A 168 9.06 -12.27 12.33
CA THR A 168 8.45 -12.63 13.61
C THR A 168 7.13 -13.34 13.40
N LEU A 169 6.81 -14.28 14.30
CA LEU A 169 5.49 -14.91 14.31
C LEU A 169 4.55 -14.08 15.20
N PRO A 170 3.35 -13.72 14.72
CA PRO A 170 2.36 -13.00 15.52
C PRO A 170 2.06 -13.74 16.82
N PHE A 171 1.88 -12.98 17.90
CA PHE A 171 1.54 -13.48 19.26
C PHE A 171 2.62 -14.27 19.98
N TYR A 172 3.77 -14.56 19.34
CA TYR A 172 4.87 -15.32 19.93
C TYR A 172 6.18 -14.56 19.88
N LYS A 173 6.50 -13.80 20.93
CA LYS A 173 7.74 -13.00 21.02
C LYS A 173 9.02 -13.80 20.85
N TYR A 174 9.04 -15.04 21.35
CA TYR A 174 10.25 -15.86 21.36
C TYR A 174 10.49 -16.63 20.06
N ILE A 175 9.55 -16.59 19.12
CA ILE A 175 9.69 -17.27 17.82
C ILE A 175 10.14 -16.23 16.79
N LEU A 176 11.44 -16.15 16.59
CA LEU A 176 12.06 -15.41 15.52
C LEU A 176 12.51 -16.41 14.44
N ILE A 177 11.89 -16.34 13.28
CA ILE A 177 12.28 -17.17 12.14
C ILE A 177 13.48 -16.50 11.48
N VAL A 178 14.65 -17.11 11.65
CA VAL A 178 15.90 -16.67 11.03
C VAL A 178 16.43 -17.82 10.18
N PRO A 179 16.91 -17.58 8.96
CA PRO A 179 17.62 -18.60 8.21
C PRO A 179 18.80 -19.12 9.05
N LEU A 180 18.93 -20.45 9.16
CA LEU A 180 19.89 -21.16 10.04
C LEU A 180 21.34 -20.76 9.83
N THR A 181 21.69 -20.22 8.65
CA THR A 181 23.04 -19.73 8.34
C THR A 181 22.97 -18.41 7.58
N ALA A 182 23.99 -17.58 7.73
CA ALA A 182 24.12 -16.31 6.99
C ALA A 182 24.09 -16.52 5.45
N SER A 183 24.52 -17.69 4.99
CA SER A 183 24.48 -18.10 3.58
C SER A 183 23.06 -18.32 3.04
N LEU A 184 22.06 -18.60 3.89
CA LEU A 184 20.67 -18.81 3.52
C LEU A 184 19.83 -17.52 3.55
N GLY A 185 20.41 -16.35 3.79
CA GLY A 185 19.71 -15.06 3.77
C GLY A 185 19.00 -14.75 2.45
N TRP A 186 19.42 -15.36 1.34
CA TRP A 186 18.71 -15.24 0.06
C TRP A 186 17.30 -15.83 0.08
N LEU A 187 17.01 -16.82 0.96
CA LEU A 187 15.65 -17.33 1.14
C LEU A 187 14.72 -16.25 1.69
N TYR A 188 15.23 -15.40 2.61
CA TYR A 188 14.47 -14.26 3.08
C TYR A 188 14.21 -13.25 1.95
N VAL A 189 15.17 -13.02 1.06
CA VAL A 189 14.98 -12.14 -0.10
C VAL A 189 13.87 -12.69 -1.01
N LEU A 190 13.85 -14.00 -1.27
CA LEU A 190 12.76 -14.63 -2.03
C LEU A 190 11.41 -14.50 -1.30
N PHE A 191 11.39 -14.71 0.01
CA PHE A 191 10.19 -14.57 0.83
C PHE A 191 9.64 -13.13 0.78
N VAL A 192 10.48 -12.13 0.96
CA VAL A 192 10.10 -10.70 0.83
C VAL A 192 9.57 -10.40 -0.57
N THR A 193 10.22 -10.95 -1.62
CA THR A 193 9.76 -10.79 -3.00
C THR A 193 8.38 -11.39 -3.22
N PHE A 194 8.14 -12.57 -2.64
CA PHE A 194 6.83 -13.22 -2.67
C PHE A 194 5.77 -12.40 -1.94
N VAL A 195 6.07 -11.92 -0.73
CA VAL A 195 5.15 -11.08 0.06
C VAL A 195 4.81 -9.79 -0.69
N MET A 196 5.80 -9.11 -1.24
CA MET A 196 5.60 -7.86 -2.00
C MET A 196 4.72 -8.09 -3.23
N THR A 197 5.04 -9.09 -4.04
CA THR A 197 4.32 -9.43 -5.26
C THR A 197 2.92 -9.96 -4.95
N GLY A 198 2.80 -10.86 -3.97
CA GLY A 198 1.53 -11.43 -3.56
C GLY A 198 0.56 -10.39 -3.03
N THR A 199 1.01 -9.53 -2.12
CA THR A 199 0.17 -8.49 -1.51
C THR A 199 -0.28 -7.46 -2.55
N SER A 200 0.64 -6.98 -3.40
CA SER A 200 0.27 -5.99 -4.41
C SER A 200 -0.77 -6.52 -5.40
N ASN A 201 -0.64 -7.78 -5.82
CA ASN A 201 -1.64 -8.42 -6.68
C ASN A 201 -2.94 -8.75 -5.93
N ALA A 202 -2.90 -9.13 -4.65
CA ALA A 202 -4.09 -9.39 -3.86
C ALA A 202 -4.95 -8.13 -3.70
N VAL A 203 -4.34 -6.99 -3.36
CA VAL A 203 -5.06 -5.70 -3.30
C VAL A 203 -5.61 -5.30 -4.67
N ASN A 204 -4.86 -5.55 -5.74
CA ASN A 204 -5.32 -5.26 -7.11
C ASN A 204 -6.51 -6.13 -7.53
N VAL A 205 -6.54 -7.40 -7.16
CA VAL A 205 -7.68 -8.29 -7.41
C VAL A 205 -8.92 -7.86 -6.62
N THR A 206 -8.73 -7.40 -5.38
CA THR A 206 -9.81 -6.93 -4.49
C THR A 206 -10.43 -5.60 -4.96
N ASP A 207 -9.72 -4.81 -5.80
CA ASP A 207 -10.24 -3.57 -6.41
C ASP A 207 -11.28 -3.84 -7.52
N GLY A 208 -12.13 -4.84 -7.33
CA GLY A 208 -13.23 -5.21 -8.24
C GLY A 208 -14.59 -4.60 -7.87
N LEU A 209 -14.77 -4.15 -6.64
CA LEU A 209 -16.01 -3.58 -6.12
C LEU A 209 -15.78 -2.18 -5.57
N ASP A 210 -16.79 -1.30 -5.76
CA ASP A 210 -16.76 0.09 -5.32
C ASP A 210 -16.50 0.18 -3.81
N GLY A 211 -15.44 0.89 -3.40
CA GLY A 211 -15.07 1.13 -2.02
C GLY A 211 -14.38 -0.03 -1.28
N LEU A 212 -14.42 -1.26 -1.80
CA LEU A 212 -13.93 -2.44 -1.08
C LEU A 212 -12.42 -2.35 -0.79
N ALA A 213 -11.60 -2.18 -1.82
CA ALA A 213 -10.14 -2.15 -1.65
C ALA A 213 -9.69 -0.97 -0.79
N ALA A 214 -10.23 0.24 -1.04
CA ALA A 214 -9.88 1.42 -0.25
C ALA A 214 -10.28 1.28 1.23
N GLY A 215 -11.47 0.73 1.50
CA GLY A 215 -11.95 0.49 2.87
C GLY A 215 -11.09 -0.52 3.63
N LEU A 216 -10.79 -1.65 3.02
CA LEU A 216 -9.96 -2.67 3.63
C LEU A 216 -8.52 -2.19 3.87
N VAL A 217 -7.95 -1.44 2.92
CA VAL A 217 -6.61 -0.84 3.10
C VAL A 217 -6.62 0.19 4.22
N ALA A 218 -7.67 1.00 4.37
CA ALA A 218 -7.78 1.95 5.48
C ALA A 218 -7.72 1.25 6.84
N ILE A 219 -8.45 0.13 7.00
CA ILE A 219 -8.45 -0.68 8.22
C ILE A 219 -7.07 -1.33 8.45
N ALA A 220 -6.49 -1.93 7.41
CA ALA A 220 -5.17 -2.55 7.49
C ALA A 220 -4.07 -1.52 7.84
N ALA A 221 -4.11 -0.34 7.20
CA ALA A 221 -3.16 0.74 7.48
C ALA A 221 -3.28 1.26 8.91
N MET A 222 -4.51 1.39 9.45
CA MET A 222 -4.73 1.77 10.84
C MET A 222 -4.15 0.71 11.81
N THR A 223 -4.36 -0.57 11.52
CA THR A 223 -3.81 -1.67 12.31
C THR A 223 -2.27 -1.64 12.32
N PHE A 224 -1.65 -1.46 11.17
CA PHE A 224 -0.19 -1.32 11.07
C PHE A 224 0.32 -0.01 11.67
N ALA A 225 -0.46 1.08 11.64
CA ALA A 225 -0.11 2.32 12.35
C ALA A 225 -0.01 2.08 13.85
N PHE A 226 -0.99 1.41 14.44
CA PHE A 226 -0.97 1.03 15.85
C PHE A 226 0.22 0.09 16.15
N TYR A 227 0.40 -0.94 15.34
CA TYR A 227 1.51 -1.89 15.53
C TYR A 227 2.88 -1.21 15.43
N ALA A 228 3.09 -0.34 14.44
CA ALA A 228 4.33 0.44 14.29
C ALA A 228 4.60 1.33 15.52
N TYR A 229 3.56 1.96 16.06
CA TYR A 229 3.66 2.76 17.28
C TYR A 229 4.11 1.91 18.49
N VAL A 230 3.53 0.73 18.64
CA VAL A 230 3.84 -0.21 19.72
C VAL A 230 5.28 -0.72 19.64
N VAL A 231 5.67 -1.27 18.47
CA VAL A 231 7.03 -1.85 18.31
C VAL A 231 8.11 -0.79 18.27
N GLY A 232 7.77 0.46 18.00
CA GLY A 232 8.67 1.61 18.03
C GLY A 232 8.94 2.19 19.43
N ARG A 233 8.28 1.67 20.48
CA ARG A 233 8.40 2.14 21.86
C ARG A 233 8.83 1.01 22.80
N VAL A 234 9.78 1.29 23.67
CA VAL A 234 10.33 0.28 24.60
C VAL A 234 9.28 -0.17 25.61
N ASP A 235 8.56 0.77 26.23
CA ASP A 235 7.52 0.52 27.23
C ASP A 235 6.36 -0.32 26.65
N ALA A 236 5.82 0.09 25.51
CA ALA A 236 4.70 -0.60 24.88
C ALA A 236 5.09 -1.99 24.33
N SER A 237 6.27 -2.11 23.72
CA SER A 237 6.77 -3.38 23.20
C SER A 237 7.05 -4.41 24.28
N GLN A 238 7.55 -3.98 25.44
CA GLN A 238 7.74 -4.85 26.61
C GLN A 238 6.40 -5.31 27.18
N TYR A 239 5.46 -4.39 27.36
CA TYR A 239 4.14 -4.70 27.91
C TYR A 239 3.34 -5.67 27.03
N LEU A 240 3.37 -5.50 25.71
CA LEU A 240 2.65 -6.34 24.75
C LEU A 240 3.45 -7.56 24.27
N TYR A 241 4.62 -7.83 24.87
CA TYR A 241 5.47 -8.98 24.52
C TYR A 241 5.80 -9.08 23.03
N VAL A 242 6.06 -7.92 22.36
CA VAL A 242 6.55 -7.86 20.98
C VAL A 242 8.00 -7.37 20.93
N TYR A 243 8.68 -7.58 19.80
CA TYR A 243 10.06 -7.07 19.63
C TYR A 243 10.08 -5.56 19.49
N TYR A 244 11.01 -4.91 20.19
CA TYR A 244 11.29 -3.50 20.01
C TYR A 244 12.10 -3.26 18.73
N LEU A 245 11.60 -2.39 17.86
CA LEU A 245 12.25 -1.99 16.60
C LEU A 245 12.54 -0.50 16.65
N ARG A 246 13.78 -0.14 16.97
CA ARG A 246 14.19 1.27 17.10
C ARG A 246 13.92 2.05 15.81
N GLY A 247 13.16 3.13 15.88
CA GLY A 247 12.82 4.00 14.74
C GLY A 247 11.61 3.56 13.93
N ALA A 248 11.08 2.35 14.13
CA ALA A 248 9.90 1.86 13.40
C ALA A 248 8.63 2.66 13.69
N GLY A 249 8.55 3.33 14.85
CA GLY A 249 7.42 4.18 15.21
C GLY A 249 7.10 5.28 14.21
N GLU A 250 8.06 5.74 13.41
CA GLU A 250 7.81 6.73 12.35
C GLU A 250 6.90 6.21 11.22
N LEU A 251 6.82 4.88 11.03
CA LEU A 251 5.87 4.28 10.09
C LEU A 251 4.41 4.54 10.50
N THR A 252 4.13 4.85 11.78
CA THR A 252 2.80 5.28 12.22
C THR A 252 2.32 6.49 11.41
N VAL A 253 3.21 7.46 11.16
CA VAL A 253 2.87 8.67 10.39
C VAL A 253 2.55 8.33 8.93
N PHE A 254 3.32 7.43 8.31
CA PHE A 254 3.06 6.96 6.97
C PHE A 254 1.74 6.16 6.87
N CYS A 255 1.52 5.22 7.79
CA CYS A 255 0.31 4.39 7.79
C CYS A 255 -0.96 5.22 8.03
N THR A 256 -0.90 6.23 8.94
CA THR A 256 -2.04 7.13 9.15
C THR A 256 -2.29 8.05 7.97
N ALA A 257 -1.26 8.46 7.22
CA ALA A 257 -1.44 9.17 5.95
C ALA A 257 -2.12 8.29 4.89
N VAL A 258 -1.73 7.01 4.76
CA VAL A 258 -2.41 6.04 3.89
C VAL A 258 -3.88 5.90 4.29
N MET A 259 -4.15 5.69 5.58
CA MET A 259 -5.51 5.59 6.12
C MET A 259 -6.34 6.83 5.78
N GLY A 260 -5.83 8.03 6.06
CA GLY A 260 -6.52 9.29 5.79
C GLY A 260 -6.83 9.50 4.32
N ALA A 261 -5.86 9.19 3.43
CA ALA A 261 -6.05 9.26 1.98
C ALA A 261 -7.11 8.26 1.49
N CYS A 262 -7.11 7.02 2.01
CA CYS A 262 -8.11 6.01 1.66
C CYS A 262 -9.51 6.41 2.13
N ILE A 263 -9.66 6.92 3.36
CA ILE A 263 -10.96 7.41 3.88
C ILE A 263 -11.47 8.59 3.03
N GLY A 264 -10.59 9.54 2.69
CA GLY A 264 -10.96 10.64 1.81
C GLY A 264 -11.36 10.16 0.41
N PHE A 265 -10.65 9.17 -0.14
CA PHE A 265 -10.96 8.59 -1.44
C PHE A 265 -12.28 7.82 -1.46
N LEU A 266 -12.65 7.16 -0.36
CA LEU A 266 -13.94 6.48 -0.22
C LEU A 266 -15.13 7.40 -0.49
N TRP A 267 -15.02 8.69 -0.19
CA TRP A 267 -16.07 9.67 -0.50
C TRP A 267 -16.46 9.68 -1.98
N TYR A 268 -15.48 9.44 -2.87
CA TYR A 268 -15.70 9.42 -4.33
C TYR A 268 -15.84 8.01 -4.89
N ASN A 269 -15.42 6.99 -4.14
CA ASN A 269 -15.37 5.60 -4.61
C ASN A 269 -16.45 4.71 -4.00
N THR A 270 -17.25 5.21 -3.04
CA THR A 270 -18.41 4.50 -2.51
C THR A 270 -19.49 4.37 -3.59
N HIS A 271 -20.25 3.27 -3.55
CA HIS A 271 -21.29 2.99 -4.54
C HIS A 271 -22.42 4.05 -4.55
N PRO A 272 -22.83 4.61 -5.70
CA PRO A 272 -22.23 4.44 -7.02
C PRO A 272 -20.93 5.26 -7.19
N ALA A 273 -19.84 4.62 -7.57
CA ALA A 273 -18.54 5.27 -7.62
C ALA A 273 -18.44 6.37 -8.68
N GLU A 274 -17.96 7.54 -8.28
CA GLU A 274 -17.64 8.66 -9.20
C GLU A 274 -16.28 8.51 -9.89
N VAL A 275 -15.38 7.72 -9.29
CA VAL A 275 -14.03 7.42 -9.81
C VAL A 275 -13.58 6.05 -9.35
N PHE A 276 -12.97 5.27 -10.24
CA PHE A 276 -12.33 4.00 -9.90
C PHE A 276 -10.86 4.21 -9.57
N MET A 277 -10.35 3.40 -8.62
CA MET A 277 -8.98 3.47 -8.15
C MET A 277 -7.98 3.18 -9.28
N GLY A 278 -8.19 2.09 -10.02
CA GLY A 278 -7.30 1.60 -11.07
C GLY A 278 -6.03 0.96 -10.53
N ASP A 279 -5.22 0.43 -11.45
CA ASP A 279 -3.97 -0.25 -11.11
C ASP A 279 -2.96 0.70 -10.45
N THR A 280 -3.02 1.99 -10.75
CA THR A 280 -2.22 3.04 -10.09
C THR A 280 -2.38 3.02 -8.58
N GLY A 281 -3.62 2.95 -8.09
CA GLY A 281 -3.91 2.99 -6.66
C GLY A 281 -3.76 1.65 -5.99
N SER A 282 -4.33 0.60 -6.58
CA SER A 282 -4.36 -0.73 -5.97
C SER A 282 -2.97 -1.33 -5.80
N LEU A 283 -2.08 -1.21 -6.81
CA LEU A 283 -0.69 -1.65 -6.69
C LEU A 283 0.11 -0.79 -5.69
N ALA A 284 -0.09 0.54 -5.70
CA ALA A 284 0.57 1.44 -4.75
C ALA A 284 0.21 1.08 -3.30
N LEU A 285 -1.06 0.86 -3.02
CA LEU A 285 -1.56 0.51 -1.69
C LEU A 285 -1.11 -0.88 -1.25
N GLY A 286 -1.14 -1.86 -2.16
CA GLY A 286 -0.62 -3.19 -1.88
C GLY A 286 0.88 -3.19 -1.59
N GLY A 287 1.66 -2.41 -2.37
CA GLY A 287 3.09 -2.21 -2.13
C GLY A 287 3.39 -1.47 -0.82
N ALA A 288 2.57 -0.48 -0.46
CA ALA A 288 2.66 0.22 0.83
C ALA A 288 2.44 -0.74 2.00
N LEU A 289 1.35 -1.52 2.00
CA LEU A 289 1.07 -2.50 3.07
C LEU A 289 2.16 -3.57 3.18
N ALA A 290 2.58 -4.13 2.04
CA ALA A 290 3.66 -5.13 2.00
C ALA A 290 4.96 -4.56 2.58
N SER A 291 5.37 -3.37 2.13
CA SER A 291 6.61 -2.74 2.62
C SER A 291 6.56 -2.46 4.11
N VAL A 292 5.45 -1.96 4.64
CA VAL A 292 5.26 -1.74 6.08
C VAL A 292 5.39 -3.03 6.85
N ALA A 293 4.72 -4.11 6.43
CA ALA A 293 4.80 -5.41 7.10
C ALA A 293 6.23 -5.98 7.09
N ILE A 294 6.94 -5.90 5.97
CA ILE A 294 8.33 -6.34 5.81
C ILE A 294 9.28 -5.53 6.72
N LEU A 295 9.11 -4.20 6.73
CA LEU A 295 9.92 -3.31 7.56
C LEU A 295 9.70 -3.52 9.05
N LEU A 296 8.47 -3.86 9.46
CA LEU A 296 8.09 -4.21 10.84
C LEU A 296 8.40 -5.67 11.19
N LYS A 297 8.99 -6.46 10.27
CA LYS A 297 9.25 -7.89 10.46
C LYS A 297 7.99 -8.71 10.78
N SER A 298 6.86 -8.29 10.26
CA SER A 298 5.52 -8.81 10.62
C SER A 298 4.76 -9.28 9.38
N GLU A 299 5.45 -9.98 8.49
CA GLU A 299 4.92 -10.47 7.22
C GLU A 299 3.77 -11.48 7.46
N PHE A 300 3.88 -12.31 8.51
CA PHE A 300 2.79 -13.23 8.88
C PHE A 300 1.59 -12.50 9.49
N LEU A 301 1.81 -11.37 10.18
CA LEU A 301 0.71 -10.53 10.67
C LEU A 301 -0.08 -9.93 9.50
N LEU A 302 0.58 -9.61 8.38
CA LEU A 302 -0.07 -9.11 7.18
C LEU A 302 -1.14 -10.09 6.64
N VAL A 303 -0.90 -11.40 6.75
CA VAL A 303 -1.88 -12.42 6.34
C VAL A 303 -3.16 -12.33 7.18
N LEU A 304 -3.04 -12.06 8.48
CA LEU A 304 -4.19 -11.90 9.37
C LEU A 304 -4.90 -10.57 9.15
N VAL A 305 -4.15 -9.46 9.10
CA VAL A 305 -4.68 -8.11 8.90
C VAL A 305 -5.29 -7.97 7.51
N GLY A 306 -4.69 -8.62 6.52
CA GLY A 306 -5.12 -8.66 5.13
C GLY A 306 -5.93 -9.91 4.76
N ALA A 307 -6.57 -10.59 5.72
CA ALA A 307 -7.23 -11.87 5.49
C ALA A 307 -8.27 -11.82 4.35
N VAL A 308 -8.98 -10.71 4.20
CA VAL A 308 -9.94 -10.52 3.12
C VAL A 308 -9.24 -10.47 1.76
N PHE A 309 -8.11 -9.78 1.62
CA PHE A 309 -7.31 -9.77 0.38
C PHE A 309 -6.80 -11.17 0.03
N VAL A 310 -6.38 -11.93 1.05
CA VAL A 310 -5.94 -13.33 0.87
C VAL A 310 -7.11 -14.21 0.42
N ALA A 311 -8.26 -14.08 1.04
CA ALA A 311 -9.46 -14.86 0.71
C ALA A 311 -9.93 -14.57 -0.72
N GLU A 312 -10.01 -13.29 -1.14
CA GLU A 312 -10.35 -12.88 -2.49
C GLU A 312 -9.36 -13.44 -3.52
N MET A 313 -8.07 -13.30 -3.27
CA MET A 313 -7.03 -13.82 -4.17
C MET A 313 -7.12 -15.35 -4.30
N MET A 314 -7.29 -16.06 -3.18
CA MET A 314 -7.44 -17.53 -3.19
C MET A 314 -8.71 -17.96 -3.91
N SER A 315 -9.83 -17.26 -3.72
CA SER A 315 -11.08 -17.50 -4.43
C SER A 315 -10.89 -17.42 -5.94
N VAL A 316 -10.25 -16.36 -6.41
CA VAL A 316 -9.97 -16.16 -7.85
C VAL A 316 -9.04 -17.24 -8.41
N ILE A 317 -7.99 -17.63 -7.65
CA ILE A 317 -7.08 -18.72 -8.06
C ILE A 317 -7.85 -20.04 -8.21
N VAL A 318 -8.66 -20.40 -7.21
CA VAL A 318 -9.47 -21.63 -7.22
C VAL A 318 -10.47 -21.60 -8.38
N GLN A 319 -11.19 -20.50 -8.58
CA GLN A 319 -12.15 -20.36 -9.68
C GLN A 319 -11.48 -20.53 -11.04
N ARG A 320 -10.33 -19.88 -11.29
CA ARG A 320 -9.58 -20.02 -12.54
C ARG A 320 -9.07 -21.43 -12.76
N PHE A 321 -8.61 -22.09 -11.70
CA PHE A 321 -8.13 -23.48 -11.77
C PHE A 321 -9.29 -24.44 -12.11
N VAL A 322 -10.42 -24.35 -11.39
CA VAL A 322 -11.61 -25.17 -11.60
C VAL A 322 -12.17 -24.94 -13.01
N PHE A 323 -12.27 -23.69 -13.47
CA PHE A 323 -12.73 -23.37 -14.81
C PHE A 323 -11.82 -23.99 -15.89
N LYS A 324 -10.50 -23.82 -15.76
CA LYS A 324 -9.54 -24.41 -16.71
C LYS A 324 -9.60 -25.94 -16.73
N TYR A 325 -9.77 -26.57 -15.54
CA TYR A 325 -9.92 -28.01 -15.43
C TYR A 325 -11.20 -28.52 -16.07
N ARG A 326 -12.35 -27.86 -15.81
CA ARG A 326 -13.64 -28.19 -16.40
C ARG A 326 -13.65 -27.99 -17.92
N LYS A 327 -13.11 -26.87 -18.41
CA LYS A 327 -12.94 -26.62 -19.85
C LYS A 327 -12.15 -27.74 -20.53
N LYS A 328 -11.05 -28.17 -19.93
CA LYS A 328 -10.23 -29.29 -20.47
C LYS A 328 -10.95 -30.63 -20.42
N ARG A 329 -11.76 -30.89 -19.38
CA ARG A 329 -12.41 -32.19 -19.16
C ARG A 329 -13.74 -32.34 -19.92
N TYR A 330 -14.49 -31.26 -20.08
CA TYR A 330 -15.85 -31.29 -20.64
C TYR A 330 -15.98 -30.56 -21.98
N GLY A 331 -14.90 -30.04 -22.55
CA GLY A 331 -14.94 -29.35 -23.87
C GLY A 331 -15.82 -28.11 -23.89
N LEU A 332 -16.08 -27.47 -22.73
CA LEU A 332 -16.90 -26.26 -22.66
C LEU A 332 -16.11 -25.08 -23.23
N GLU A 333 -16.61 -24.48 -24.31
CA GLU A 333 -16.08 -23.22 -24.86
C GLU A 333 -16.49 -22.00 -24.04
#